data_97e88eef4c4524f6ace20fc9c62df4cf
#
_entry.id   97e88eef4c4524f6ace20fc9c62df4cf
#
_cell.length_a   1.000
_cell.length_b   1.000
_cell.length_c   1.000
_cell.angle_alpha   90.00
_cell.angle_beta   90.00
_cell.angle_gamma   90.00
#
_symmetry.space_group_name_H-M   'P 1'
#
loop_
_entity.id
_entity.type
_entity.pdbx_description
1 polymer ?
#
loop_
_entity_poly.entity_id
_entity_poly.type
_entity_poly.pdbx_seq_one_letter_code
_entity_poly.pdbx_strand_id
1 'polypeptide(L)'
;MNGGHVAGAHADLSVRPAVAGDEREVARIQLAAWRVAHAETLGEEVLSTFDEATFAQRWSDAVRRPPAPGYRVLVACAGPRVVGFAAVAPVPPPEDEPFAAPGGVILALEVDPPEQRAGHGSRLLAAAVDMLRGDGADQVQTWVIDGDEARDRFLAGAGMGPDGAVRDLSSGQGPGGETFVVRERRWFASI
;
A
#
# COMPACT_ATOMS: atom_id res chain seq x y z
N MET A 1 -47.94 10.82 -15.64
CA MET A 1 -47.02 10.99 -14.50
C MET A 1 -45.86 10.01 -14.74
N ASN A 2 -44.77 10.49 -15.35
CA ASN A 2 -43.58 9.69 -15.63
C ASN A 2 -42.64 9.76 -14.44
N GLY A 3 -42.57 8.67 -13.69
CA GLY A 3 -41.56 8.50 -12.66
C GLY A 3 -40.21 8.19 -13.29
N GLY A 4 -39.37 9.19 -13.46
CA GLY A 4 -37.97 9.01 -13.87
C GLY A 4 -37.22 8.26 -12.78
N HIS A 5 -36.90 7.01 -13.04
CA HIS A 5 -35.91 6.24 -12.28
C HIS A 5 -34.55 6.87 -12.54
N VAL A 6 -34.07 7.65 -11.58
CA VAL A 6 -32.66 8.05 -11.57
C VAL A 6 -31.89 6.80 -11.14
N ALA A 7 -31.39 6.06 -12.15
CA ALA A 7 -30.41 5.04 -11.90
C ALA A 7 -29.17 5.76 -11.31
N GLY A 8 -28.93 5.59 -10.03
CA GLY A 8 -27.68 6.02 -9.40
C GLY A 8 -26.54 5.40 -10.18
N ALA A 9 -25.70 6.23 -10.78
CA ALA A 9 -24.48 5.80 -11.42
C ALA A 9 -23.61 5.14 -10.34
N HIS A 10 -23.64 3.81 -10.26
CA HIS A 10 -22.62 3.07 -9.54
C HIS A 10 -21.31 3.38 -10.24
N ALA A 11 -20.45 4.14 -9.59
CA ALA A 11 -19.11 4.37 -10.10
C ALA A 11 -18.47 3.00 -10.39
N ASP A 12 -17.99 2.79 -11.62
CA ASP A 12 -17.28 1.57 -11.99
C ASP A 12 -16.04 1.46 -11.08
N LEU A 13 -16.08 0.52 -10.16
CA LEU A 13 -15.01 0.29 -9.19
C LEU A 13 -14.07 -0.77 -9.76
N SER A 14 -12.87 -0.39 -10.10
CA SER A 14 -11.89 -1.29 -10.73
C SER A 14 -10.51 -1.18 -10.09
N VAL A 15 -9.69 -2.20 -10.31
CA VAL A 15 -8.25 -2.18 -10.02
C VAL A 15 -7.52 -2.50 -11.32
N ARG A 16 -6.47 -1.74 -11.61
CA ARG A 16 -5.63 -1.94 -12.78
C ARG A 16 -4.15 -1.66 -12.45
N PRO A 17 -3.21 -2.14 -13.26
CA PRO A 17 -1.83 -1.67 -13.19
C PRO A 17 -1.76 -0.15 -13.36
N ALA A 18 -0.87 0.48 -12.60
CA ALA A 18 -0.59 1.90 -12.74
C ALA A 18 0.07 2.18 -14.10
N VAL A 19 -0.27 3.32 -14.68
CA VAL A 19 0.32 3.81 -15.94
C VAL A 19 0.96 5.19 -15.71
N ALA A 20 1.76 5.63 -16.68
CA ALA A 20 2.31 6.97 -16.65
C ALA A 20 1.19 8.01 -16.60
N GLY A 21 1.27 8.91 -15.65
CA GLY A 21 0.23 9.90 -15.31
C GLY A 21 -0.47 9.64 -13.98
N ASP A 22 -0.46 8.40 -13.46
CA ASP A 22 -1.06 8.08 -12.15
C ASP A 22 -0.17 8.52 -10.98
N GLU A 23 1.12 8.74 -11.20
CA GLU A 23 2.12 8.95 -10.15
C GLU A 23 1.82 10.13 -9.22
N ARG A 24 1.20 11.19 -9.73
CA ARG A 24 0.81 12.36 -8.92
C ARG A 24 -0.29 12.01 -7.93
N GLU A 25 -1.34 11.34 -8.43
CA GLU A 25 -2.46 10.91 -7.57
C GLU A 25 -2.00 9.88 -6.54
N VAL A 26 -1.13 8.94 -6.93
CA VAL A 26 -0.53 7.97 -6.00
C VAL A 26 0.25 8.67 -4.89
N ALA A 27 1.09 9.66 -5.22
CA ALA A 27 1.84 10.45 -4.25
C ALA A 27 0.92 11.25 -3.31
N ARG A 28 -0.08 11.93 -3.88
CA ARG A 28 -1.08 12.68 -3.12
C ARG A 28 -1.83 11.79 -2.13
N ILE A 29 -2.31 10.62 -2.60
CA ILE A 29 -3.04 9.65 -1.77
C ILE A 29 -2.14 9.12 -0.65
N GLN A 30 -0.89 8.77 -0.94
CA GLN A 30 0.05 8.31 0.07
C GLN A 30 0.24 9.33 1.19
N LEU A 31 0.53 10.57 0.83
CA LEU A 31 0.75 11.63 1.80
C LEU A 31 -0.52 11.97 2.59
N ALA A 32 -1.69 11.96 1.94
CA ALA A 32 -2.97 12.18 2.62
C ALA A 32 -3.27 11.05 3.62
N ALA A 33 -3.08 9.78 3.22
CA ALA A 33 -3.28 8.63 4.08
C ALA A 33 -2.30 8.63 5.27
N TRP A 34 -1.03 8.93 5.03
CA TRP A 34 0.00 8.99 6.09
C TRP A 34 -0.26 10.10 7.11
N ARG A 35 -0.72 11.27 6.67
CA ARG A 35 -1.11 12.35 7.60
C ARG A 35 -2.26 11.94 8.52
N VAL A 36 -3.18 11.13 8.03
CA VAL A 36 -4.30 10.64 8.85
C VAL A 36 -3.87 9.48 9.77
N ALA A 37 -3.12 8.52 9.23
CA ALA A 37 -2.79 7.29 9.95
C ALA A 37 -1.62 7.45 10.93
N HIS A 38 -0.65 8.32 10.63
CA HIS A 38 0.64 8.35 11.32
C HIS A 38 0.99 9.72 11.92
N ALA A 39 0.03 10.66 12.02
CA ALA A 39 0.29 11.98 12.61
C ALA A 39 0.82 11.89 14.05
N GLU A 40 0.27 10.99 14.85
CA GLU A 40 0.69 10.79 16.24
C GLU A 40 2.05 10.08 16.34
N THR A 41 2.33 9.15 15.44
CA THR A 41 3.57 8.34 15.48
C THR A 41 4.76 9.07 14.87
N LEU A 42 4.56 9.74 13.73
CA LEU A 42 5.64 10.44 13.01
C LEU A 42 5.78 11.91 13.43
N GLY A 43 4.70 12.50 13.94
CA GLY A 43 4.63 13.93 14.24
C GLY A 43 4.43 14.79 12.99
N GLU A 44 3.73 15.90 13.15
CA GLU A 44 3.40 16.82 12.05
C GLU A 44 4.66 17.45 11.42
N GLU A 45 5.68 17.67 12.22
CA GLU A 45 6.94 18.24 11.76
C GLU A 45 7.63 17.33 10.73
N VAL A 46 7.72 16.03 10.99
CA VAL A 46 8.28 15.05 10.03
C VAL A 46 7.39 14.95 8.79
N LEU A 47 6.08 14.87 8.98
CA LEU A 47 5.14 14.79 7.85
C LEU A 47 5.15 16.03 6.96
N SER A 48 5.43 17.20 7.52
CA SER A 48 5.54 18.45 6.76
C SER A 48 6.79 18.52 5.87
N THR A 49 7.81 17.72 6.16
CA THR A 49 9.02 17.65 5.31
C THR A 49 8.81 16.83 4.03
N PHE A 50 7.71 16.08 3.94
CA PHE A 50 7.44 15.24 2.78
C PHE A 50 6.92 16.08 1.61
N ASP A 51 7.72 16.12 0.56
CA ASP A 51 7.42 16.84 -0.67
C ASP A 51 6.69 15.93 -1.68
N GLU A 52 5.50 16.37 -2.10
CA GLU A 52 4.65 15.60 -3.03
C GLU A 52 5.34 15.39 -4.39
N ALA A 53 6.11 16.36 -4.88
CA ALA A 53 6.81 16.21 -6.14
C ALA A 53 7.90 15.14 -6.07
N THR A 54 8.61 15.07 -4.95
CA THR A 54 9.61 14.02 -4.69
C THR A 54 8.96 12.64 -4.65
N PHE A 55 7.79 12.50 -3.99
CA PHE A 55 7.04 11.24 -3.97
C PHE A 55 6.52 10.88 -5.37
N ALA A 56 5.98 11.84 -6.11
CA ALA A 56 5.51 11.61 -7.48
C ALA A 56 6.66 11.14 -8.40
N GLN A 57 7.86 11.72 -8.24
CA GLN A 57 9.03 11.25 -9.00
C GLN A 57 9.41 9.81 -8.65
N ARG A 58 9.41 9.43 -7.37
CA ARG A 58 9.68 8.05 -6.94
C ARG A 58 8.66 7.07 -7.51
N TRP A 59 7.38 7.42 -7.50
CA TRP A 59 6.33 6.61 -8.09
C TRP A 59 6.43 6.54 -9.61
N SER A 60 6.81 7.63 -10.27
CA SER A 60 7.09 7.63 -11.71
C SER A 60 8.21 6.63 -12.06
N ASP A 61 9.27 6.62 -11.28
CA ASP A 61 10.37 5.67 -11.46
C ASP A 61 9.90 4.22 -11.22
N ALA A 62 9.12 3.96 -10.16
CA ALA A 62 8.58 2.64 -9.86
C ALA A 62 7.65 2.09 -10.95
N VAL A 63 6.85 2.97 -11.58
CA VAL A 63 5.92 2.59 -12.66
C VAL A 63 6.65 2.38 -13.98
N ARG A 64 7.59 3.26 -14.33
CA ARG A 64 8.25 3.27 -15.65
C ARG A 64 9.49 2.38 -15.71
N ARG A 65 10.18 2.21 -14.60
CA ARG A 65 11.45 1.50 -14.49
C ARG A 65 11.49 0.70 -13.18
N PRO A 66 10.61 -0.31 -13.04
CA PRO A 66 10.59 -1.12 -11.82
C PRO A 66 11.99 -1.70 -11.54
N PRO A 67 12.41 -1.75 -10.26
CA PRO A 67 13.77 -2.15 -9.87
C PRO A 67 14.10 -3.60 -10.22
N ALA A 68 13.10 -4.46 -10.33
CA ALA A 68 13.25 -5.85 -10.73
C ALA A 68 11.95 -6.40 -11.32
N PRO A 69 11.99 -7.52 -12.10
CA PRO A 69 10.80 -8.24 -12.51
C PRO A 69 9.92 -8.59 -11.30
N GLY A 70 8.60 -8.50 -11.45
CA GLY A 70 7.65 -8.76 -10.37
C GLY A 70 7.34 -7.55 -9.47
N TYR A 71 8.10 -6.44 -9.54
CA TYR A 71 7.68 -5.18 -8.92
C TYR A 71 6.56 -4.55 -9.74
N ARG A 72 5.44 -4.26 -9.08
CA ARG A 72 4.27 -3.69 -9.75
C ARG A 72 3.56 -2.70 -8.84
N VAL A 73 2.96 -1.70 -9.47
CA VAL A 73 2.06 -0.75 -8.82
C VAL A 73 0.67 -0.93 -9.40
N LEU A 74 -0.32 -1.07 -8.53
CA LEU A 74 -1.74 -1.16 -8.87
C LEU A 74 -2.44 0.10 -8.39
N VAL A 75 -3.47 0.52 -9.10
CA VAL A 75 -4.36 1.61 -8.69
C VAL A 75 -5.81 1.14 -8.62
N ALA A 76 -6.52 1.56 -7.57
CA ALA A 76 -7.97 1.45 -7.49
C ALA A 76 -8.60 2.70 -8.10
N CYS A 77 -9.62 2.48 -8.92
CA CYS A 77 -10.35 3.55 -9.61
C CYS A 77 -11.81 3.58 -9.18
N ALA A 78 -12.35 4.79 -9.04
CA ALA A 78 -13.78 5.09 -8.95
C ALA A 78 -14.15 5.91 -10.20
N GLY A 79 -14.66 5.24 -11.24
CA GLY A 79 -14.75 5.82 -12.58
C GLY A 79 -13.35 6.22 -13.09
N PRO A 80 -13.16 7.46 -13.55
CA PRO A 80 -11.87 7.90 -14.09
C PRO A 80 -10.85 8.30 -13.00
N ARG A 81 -11.26 8.39 -11.73
CA ARG A 81 -10.41 8.87 -10.64
C ARG A 81 -9.64 7.74 -10.00
N VAL A 82 -8.34 7.92 -9.79
CA VAL A 82 -7.54 7.07 -8.90
C VAL A 82 -7.88 7.42 -7.45
N VAL A 83 -8.26 6.43 -6.66
CA VAL A 83 -8.71 6.60 -5.26
C VAL A 83 -7.94 5.74 -4.26
N GLY A 84 -6.98 4.96 -4.74
CA GLY A 84 -6.10 4.15 -3.90
C GLY A 84 -5.04 3.47 -4.74
N PHE A 85 -4.03 2.91 -4.09
CA PHE A 85 -2.98 2.18 -4.76
C PHE A 85 -2.40 1.07 -3.88
N ALA A 86 -1.73 0.11 -4.50
CA ALA A 86 -0.89 -0.87 -3.85
C ALA A 86 0.41 -1.06 -4.65
N ALA A 87 1.51 -1.31 -3.96
CA ALA A 87 2.78 -1.69 -4.55
C ALA A 87 3.17 -3.07 -4.04
N VAL A 88 3.58 -3.95 -4.95
CA VAL A 88 3.97 -5.32 -4.64
C VAL A 88 5.34 -5.64 -5.20
N ALA A 89 6.01 -6.58 -4.55
CA ALA A 89 7.29 -7.10 -5.00
C ALA A 89 7.41 -8.59 -4.67
N PRO A 90 8.22 -9.35 -5.44
CA PRO A 90 8.58 -10.71 -5.07
C PRO A 90 9.53 -10.68 -3.87
N VAL A 91 9.44 -11.71 -3.04
CA VAL A 91 10.41 -12.02 -2.00
C VAL A 91 11.07 -13.34 -2.40
N PRO A 92 12.40 -13.34 -2.65
CA PRO A 92 13.09 -14.58 -2.97
C PRO A 92 13.02 -15.57 -1.80
N PRO A 93 13.18 -16.87 -2.07
CA PRO A 93 13.33 -17.86 -1.02
C PRO A 93 14.51 -17.51 -0.09
N PRO A 94 14.46 -17.94 1.18
CA PRO A 94 15.60 -17.79 2.09
C PRO A 94 16.86 -18.46 1.53
N GLU A 95 18.04 -17.90 1.83
CA GLU A 95 19.31 -18.43 1.31
C GLU A 95 19.59 -19.87 1.77
N ASP A 96 19.12 -20.23 2.96
CA ASP A 96 19.22 -21.58 3.54
C ASP A 96 18.16 -22.56 3.00
N GLU A 97 17.11 -22.05 2.33
CA GLU A 97 16.05 -22.82 1.70
C GLU A 97 15.83 -22.41 0.22
N PRO A 98 16.83 -22.52 -0.64
CA PRO A 98 16.78 -21.95 -2.02
C PRO A 98 15.74 -22.63 -2.93
N PHE A 99 15.18 -23.78 -2.52
CA PHE A 99 14.13 -24.50 -3.24
C PHE A 99 12.73 -24.27 -2.65
N ALA A 100 12.61 -23.46 -1.59
CA ALA A 100 11.31 -23.06 -1.09
C ALA A 100 10.59 -22.18 -2.14
N ALA A 101 9.25 -22.16 -2.11
CA ALA A 101 8.50 -21.28 -2.97
C ALA A 101 8.81 -19.80 -2.66
N PRO A 102 8.84 -18.94 -3.67
CA PRO A 102 9.03 -17.51 -3.45
C PRO A 102 7.82 -16.94 -2.69
N GLY A 103 8.07 -15.92 -1.91
CA GLY A 103 7.01 -15.14 -1.28
C GLY A 103 6.67 -13.88 -2.08
N GLY A 104 5.68 -13.16 -1.60
CA GLY A 104 5.35 -11.82 -2.06
C GLY A 104 5.31 -10.82 -0.92
N VAL A 105 5.59 -9.56 -1.20
CA VAL A 105 5.43 -8.47 -0.23
C VAL A 105 4.54 -7.37 -0.79
N ILE A 106 3.61 -6.90 0.03
CA ILE A 106 2.89 -5.65 -0.20
C ILE A 106 3.70 -4.54 0.46
N LEU A 107 4.34 -3.72 -0.36
CA LEU A 107 5.22 -2.62 0.06
C LEU A 107 4.44 -1.39 0.52
N ALA A 108 3.27 -1.17 -0.09
CA ALA A 108 2.34 -0.11 0.24
C ALA A 108 0.93 -0.51 -0.18
N LEU A 109 -0.07 -0.08 0.58
CA LEU A 109 -1.47 -0.17 0.22
C LEU A 109 -2.21 0.98 0.90
N GLU A 110 -2.62 1.97 0.12
CA GLU A 110 -3.29 3.15 0.64
C GLU A 110 -4.57 3.45 -0.14
N VAL A 111 -5.55 3.99 0.57
CA VAL A 111 -6.81 4.49 0.00
C VAL A 111 -6.96 5.94 0.43
N ASP A 112 -7.33 6.79 -0.50
CA ASP A 112 -7.62 8.20 -0.23
C ASP A 112 -8.60 8.31 0.95
N PRO A 113 -8.29 9.05 2.02
CA PRO A 113 -9.11 9.11 3.22
C PRO A 113 -10.62 9.32 2.97
N PRO A 114 -11.06 10.21 2.06
CA PRO A 114 -12.49 10.35 1.77
C PRO A 114 -13.14 9.15 1.08
N GLU A 115 -12.35 8.27 0.47
CA GLU A 115 -12.80 7.11 -0.29
C GLU A 115 -12.63 5.79 0.49
N GLN A 116 -12.18 5.86 1.73
CA GLN A 116 -12.07 4.70 2.60
C GLN A 116 -13.45 4.12 2.94
N ARG A 117 -13.47 2.85 3.38
CA ARG A 117 -14.69 2.09 3.72
C ARG A 117 -15.64 1.82 2.54
N ALA A 118 -15.26 2.16 1.30
CA ALA A 118 -15.98 1.83 0.08
C ALA A 118 -15.50 0.53 -0.61
N GLY A 119 -14.65 -0.26 0.08
CA GLY A 119 -14.15 -1.54 -0.40
C GLY A 119 -12.96 -1.46 -1.35
N HIS A 120 -12.38 -0.27 -1.57
CA HIS A 120 -11.20 -0.11 -2.44
C HIS A 120 -9.97 -0.84 -1.91
N GLY A 121 -9.71 -0.75 -0.60
CA GLY A 121 -8.59 -1.46 0.05
C GLY A 121 -8.68 -2.97 -0.12
N SER A 122 -9.86 -3.56 0.08
CA SER A 122 -10.07 -5.00 -0.08
C SER A 122 -9.88 -5.46 -1.53
N ARG A 123 -10.30 -4.64 -2.52
CA ARG A 123 -10.07 -4.95 -3.94
C ARG A 123 -8.59 -4.84 -4.32
N LEU A 124 -7.89 -3.83 -3.80
CA LEU A 124 -6.45 -3.69 -4.00
C LEU A 124 -5.69 -4.88 -3.41
N LEU A 125 -6.04 -5.27 -2.18
CA LEU A 125 -5.42 -6.42 -1.52
C LEU A 125 -5.66 -7.72 -2.30
N ALA A 126 -6.89 -7.96 -2.73
CA ALA A 126 -7.24 -9.14 -3.52
C ALA A 126 -6.45 -9.17 -4.85
N ALA A 127 -6.43 -8.06 -5.59
CA ALA A 127 -5.69 -7.97 -6.85
C ALA A 127 -4.16 -8.12 -6.65
N ALA A 128 -3.62 -7.58 -5.55
CA ALA A 128 -2.22 -7.74 -5.18
C ALA A 128 -1.88 -9.21 -4.90
N VAL A 129 -2.71 -9.89 -4.12
CA VAL A 129 -2.55 -11.32 -3.80
C VAL A 129 -2.68 -12.19 -5.05
N ASP A 130 -3.69 -11.94 -5.90
CA ASP A 130 -3.87 -12.69 -7.15
C ASP A 130 -2.66 -12.53 -8.09
N MET A 131 -2.09 -11.33 -8.14
CA MET A 131 -0.90 -11.06 -8.94
C MET A 131 0.34 -11.80 -8.39
N LEU A 132 0.56 -11.78 -7.09
CA LEU A 132 1.67 -12.49 -6.45
C LEU A 132 1.53 -14.01 -6.62
N ARG A 133 0.31 -14.57 -6.49
CA ARG A 133 0.02 -15.98 -6.81
C ARG A 133 0.35 -16.31 -8.27
N GLY A 134 -0.03 -15.44 -9.18
CA GLY A 134 0.27 -15.60 -10.61
C GLY A 134 1.77 -15.61 -10.91
N ASP A 135 2.58 -14.99 -10.05
CA ASP A 135 4.05 -15.03 -10.11
C ASP A 135 4.64 -16.22 -9.34
N GLY A 136 3.80 -17.09 -8.76
CA GLY A 136 4.22 -18.32 -8.07
C GLY A 136 4.46 -18.16 -6.57
N ALA A 137 4.07 -17.03 -5.96
CA ALA A 137 4.16 -16.87 -4.52
C ALA A 137 3.11 -17.74 -3.80
N ASP A 138 3.50 -18.42 -2.74
CA ASP A 138 2.63 -19.19 -1.86
C ASP A 138 2.33 -18.47 -0.53
N GLN A 139 2.93 -17.32 -0.33
CA GLN A 139 2.80 -16.50 0.87
C GLN A 139 2.86 -15.01 0.53
N VAL A 140 2.19 -14.21 1.34
CA VAL A 140 2.24 -12.75 1.26
C VAL A 140 2.57 -12.15 2.61
N GLN A 141 3.39 -11.13 2.61
CA GLN A 141 3.74 -10.36 3.81
C GLN A 141 3.58 -8.86 3.59
N THR A 142 3.42 -8.14 4.68
CA THR A 142 3.48 -6.66 4.71
C THR A 142 3.99 -6.19 6.07
N TRP A 143 4.54 -4.97 6.11
CA TRP A 143 5.00 -4.36 7.34
C TRP A 143 4.02 -3.27 7.77
N VAL A 144 3.69 -3.24 9.05
CA VAL A 144 2.73 -2.32 9.65
C VAL A 144 3.39 -1.59 10.79
N ILE A 145 3.27 -0.28 10.80
CA ILE A 145 3.76 0.59 11.90
C ILE A 145 3.05 0.18 13.19
N ASP A 146 3.83 0.02 14.24
CA ASP A 146 3.31 -0.36 15.55
C ASP A 146 2.31 0.70 16.05
N GLY A 147 1.13 0.24 16.49
CA GLY A 147 0.04 1.13 16.90
C GLY A 147 -0.98 1.48 15.79
N ASP A 148 -0.76 1.09 14.52
CA ASP A 148 -1.79 1.27 13.47
C ASP A 148 -2.90 0.22 13.59
N GLU A 149 -3.77 0.41 14.58
CA GLU A 149 -4.91 -0.50 14.82
C GLU A 149 -5.89 -0.59 13.65
N ALA A 150 -5.99 0.45 12.82
CA ALA A 150 -6.89 0.43 11.66
C ALA A 150 -6.37 -0.52 10.59
N ARG A 151 -5.07 -0.51 10.35
CA ARG A 151 -4.38 -1.44 9.45
C ARG A 151 -4.44 -2.87 10.00
N ASP A 152 -4.18 -3.04 11.30
CA ASP A 152 -4.27 -4.34 11.97
C ASP A 152 -5.64 -4.98 11.78
N ARG A 153 -6.73 -4.24 12.05
CA ARG A 153 -8.10 -4.75 11.84
C ARG A 153 -8.40 -5.08 10.37
N PHE A 154 -7.90 -4.27 9.45
CA PHE A 154 -8.07 -4.49 8.02
C PHE A 154 -7.39 -5.79 7.57
N LEU A 155 -6.13 -6.00 7.96
CA LEU A 155 -5.36 -7.17 7.60
C LEU A 155 -5.89 -8.45 8.28
N ALA A 156 -6.25 -8.36 9.57
CA ALA A 156 -6.89 -9.47 10.28
C ALA A 156 -8.20 -9.90 9.61
N GLY A 157 -9.02 -8.94 9.18
CA GLY A 157 -10.26 -9.20 8.43
C GLY A 157 -10.03 -9.84 7.06
N ALA A 158 -8.83 -9.73 6.52
CA ALA A 158 -8.40 -10.38 5.28
C ALA A 158 -7.71 -11.73 5.49
N GLY A 159 -7.61 -12.22 6.74
CA GLY A 159 -7.01 -13.51 7.06
C GLY A 159 -5.49 -13.46 7.27
N MET A 160 -4.89 -12.28 7.34
CA MET A 160 -3.48 -12.12 7.70
C MET A 160 -3.32 -12.04 9.22
N GLY A 161 -2.14 -12.38 9.71
CA GLY A 161 -1.79 -12.25 11.13
C GLY A 161 -0.33 -11.86 11.34
N PRO A 162 0.02 -11.30 12.53
CA PRO A 162 1.41 -11.05 12.87
C PRO A 162 2.15 -12.36 13.09
N ASP A 163 3.37 -12.49 12.56
CA ASP A 163 4.22 -13.67 12.71
C ASP A 163 5.33 -13.50 13.75
N GLY A 164 5.34 -12.38 14.45
CA GLY A 164 6.32 -12.05 15.50
C GLY A 164 7.56 -11.34 15.00
N ALA A 165 7.79 -11.23 13.69
CA ALA A 165 8.91 -10.46 13.17
C ALA A 165 8.69 -8.96 13.37
N VAL A 166 9.73 -8.28 13.85
CA VAL A 166 9.75 -6.83 14.06
C VAL A 166 10.99 -6.23 13.41
N ARG A 167 10.90 -4.97 13.01
CA ARG A 167 12.05 -4.19 12.56
C ARG A 167 11.92 -2.74 13.01
N ASP A 168 13.06 -2.11 13.23
CA ASP A 168 13.13 -0.69 13.54
C ASP A 168 13.67 0.05 12.32
N LEU A 169 12.94 1.05 11.86
CA LEU A 169 13.33 1.92 10.75
C LEU A 169 13.75 3.27 11.30
N SER A 170 14.93 3.72 10.88
CA SER A 170 15.33 5.11 11.10
C SER A 170 14.64 6.01 10.08
N SER A 171 13.77 6.90 10.54
CA SER A 171 13.02 7.81 9.66
C SER A 171 13.75 9.13 9.36
N GLY A 172 15.04 9.22 9.69
CA GLY A 172 15.85 10.43 9.51
C GLY A 172 16.18 11.13 10.83
N GLN A 173 16.80 12.31 10.73
CA GLN A 173 17.08 13.17 11.88
C GLN A 173 15.99 14.21 12.04
N GLY A 174 15.46 14.34 13.26
CA GLY A 174 14.62 15.45 13.66
C GLY A 174 15.39 16.77 13.71
N PRO A 175 14.70 17.89 13.89
CA PRO A 175 15.30 19.23 13.94
C PRO A 175 16.33 19.42 15.07
N GLY A 176 16.25 18.62 16.13
CA GLY A 176 17.20 18.57 17.23
C GLY A 176 18.36 17.60 17.03
N GLY A 177 18.46 16.91 15.89
CA GLY A 177 19.47 15.90 15.62
C GLY A 177 19.11 14.50 16.17
N GLU A 178 17.91 14.34 16.70
CA GLU A 178 17.40 13.06 17.20
C GLU A 178 17.07 12.13 16.02
N THR A 179 17.40 10.86 16.17
CA THR A 179 17.00 9.85 15.19
C THR A 179 15.61 9.35 15.55
N PHE A 180 14.62 9.59 14.69
CA PHE A 180 13.31 8.96 14.84
C PHE A 180 13.39 7.50 14.43
N VAL A 181 12.99 6.62 15.33
CA VAL A 181 12.89 5.18 15.07
C VAL A 181 11.42 4.81 15.05
N VAL A 182 10.98 4.24 13.93
CA VAL A 182 9.64 3.71 13.77
C VAL A 182 9.72 2.20 13.80
N ARG A 183 9.00 1.59 14.74
CA ARG A 183 8.89 0.13 14.82
C ARG A 183 7.79 -0.36 13.91
N GLU A 184 8.08 -1.43 13.15
CA GLU A 184 7.10 -2.14 12.34
C GLU A 184 7.02 -3.61 12.73
N ARG A 185 5.81 -4.16 12.63
CA ARG A 185 5.51 -5.59 12.78
C ARG A 185 5.17 -6.18 11.43
N ARG A 186 5.65 -7.40 11.18
CA ARG A 186 5.32 -8.11 9.95
C ARG A 186 3.99 -8.84 10.12
N TRP A 187 3.13 -8.66 9.12
CA TRP A 187 1.91 -9.40 8.91
C TRP A 187 2.08 -10.36 7.75
N PHE A 188 1.50 -11.54 7.86
CA PHE A 188 1.75 -12.67 6.98
C PHE A 188 0.46 -13.46 6.75
N ALA A 189 0.34 -14.08 5.56
CA ALA A 189 -0.64 -15.12 5.26
C ALA A 189 -0.07 -16.07 4.20
N SER A 190 -0.47 -17.35 4.24
CA SER A 190 -0.37 -18.23 3.09
C SER A 190 -1.43 -17.88 2.05
N ILE A 191 -1.13 -17.99 0.76
CA ILE A 191 -2.01 -17.58 -0.33
C ILE A 191 -2.12 -18.66 -1.41
#